data_87b35613d8aed3a149acb08deffaeae9
#
_entry.id   87b35613d8aed3a149acb08deffaeae9
#
_cell.length_a   1.000
_cell.length_b   1.000
_cell.length_c   1.000
_cell.angle_alpha   90.00
_cell.angle_beta   90.00
_cell.angle_gamma   90.00
#
_symmetry.space_group_name_H-M   'P 1'
#
loop_
_entity.id
_entity.type
_entity.pdbx_description
1 polymer ?
#
loop_
_entity_poly.entity_id
_entity_poly.type
_entity_poly.pdbx_seq_one_letter_code
_entity_poly.pdbx_strand_id
1 'polypeptide(L)'
;RSCEDFKDARSFYQDEILGERQFDYLIGAGHYTPINGKWEDSYSGMSNAAKLRAYSAHLCEMMESDLYSFIAHPDVFGLSNKSWTEDLTACTHDILAAAEACNKPIEVNGGGFRKQAANKTKGIPGYPWGQFWAIASEYQITVICNSDAHHPEHALANIDDALEFCQTHYA
;
A
#
# COMPACT_ATOMS: atom_id res chain seq x y z
N ARG A 1 10.45 -8.71 -3.47
CA ARG A 1 10.25 -7.28 -3.19
C ARG A 1 9.12 -6.74 -4.06
N SER A 2 8.42 -5.72 -3.56
CA SER A 2 7.42 -4.98 -4.31
C SER A 2 8.04 -4.19 -5.48
N CYS A 3 7.26 -4.03 -6.54
CA CYS A 3 7.62 -3.26 -7.73
C CYS A 3 6.91 -1.91 -7.73
N GLU A 4 7.63 -0.85 -8.13
CA GLU A 4 7.02 0.41 -8.50
C GLU A 4 6.28 0.28 -9.82
N ASP A 5 5.14 0.94 -9.96
CA ASP A 5 4.43 0.99 -11.24
C ASP A 5 4.90 2.17 -12.09
N PHE A 6 5.92 1.94 -12.86
CA PHE A 6 6.29 2.83 -13.94
C PHE A 6 5.58 2.39 -15.22
N LYS A 7 4.64 3.18 -15.72
CA LYS A 7 3.84 2.81 -16.91
C LYS A 7 4.68 2.35 -18.10
N ASP A 8 5.81 3.02 -18.33
CA ASP A 8 6.74 2.68 -19.41
C ASP A 8 7.50 1.37 -19.18
N ALA A 9 7.50 0.85 -17.95
CA ALA A 9 8.14 -0.41 -17.59
C ALA A 9 7.16 -1.60 -17.52
N ARG A 10 5.86 -1.40 -17.73
CA ARG A 10 4.87 -2.49 -17.63
C ARG A 10 5.11 -3.62 -18.63
N SER A 11 5.51 -3.29 -19.86
CA SER A 11 5.90 -4.32 -20.86
C SER A 11 7.12 -5.12 -20.39
N PHE A 12 8.13 -4.48 -19.82
CA PHE A 12 9.28 -5.19 -19.23
C PHE A 12 8.85 -6.12 -18.08
N TYR A 13 7.95 -5.67 -17.21
CA TYR A 13 7.43 -6.54 -16.14
C TYR A 13 6.68 -7.74 -16.70
N GLN A 14 5.85 -7.53 -17.70
CA GLN A 14 5.04 -8.59 -18.30
C GLN A 14 5.88 -9.55 -19.14
N ASP A 15 6.69 -9.03 -20.05
CA ASP A 15 7.36 -9.84 -21.06
C ASP A 15 8.64 -10.47 -20.50
N GLU A 16 9.46 -9.71 -19.78
CA GLU A 16 10.72 -10.23 -19.26
C GLU A 16 10.56 -10.86 -17.87
N ILE A 17 9.97 -10.16 -16.90
CA ILE A 17 9.95 -10.67 -15.52
C ILE A 17 8.99 -11.85 -15.39
N LEU A 18 7.74 -11.69 -15.79
CA LEU A 18 6.75 -12.77 -15.72
C LEU A 18 6.92 -13.78 -16.87
N GLY A 19 7.22 -13.31 -18.08
CA GLY A 19 7.37 -14.14 -19.27
C GLY A 19 8.70 -14.90 -19.31
N GLU A 20 9.79 -14.25 -19.65
CA GLU A 20 11.08 -14.92 -19.89
C GLU A 20 11.72 -15.46 -18.61
N ARG A 21 11.70 -14.69 -17.52
CA ARG A 21 12.31 -15.07 -16.23
C ARG A 21 11.40 -15.93 -15.36
N GLN A 22 10.13 -16.10 -15.74
CA GLN A 22 9.16 -16.98 -15.10
C GLN A 22 8.99 -16.73 -13.59
N PHE A 23 8.96 -15.45 -13.17
CA PHE A 23 8.53 -15.12 -11.82
C PHE A 23 7.04 -15.45 -11.67
N ASP A 24 6.67 -16.03 -10.53
CA ASP A 24 5.29 -16.47 -10.29
C ASP A 24 4.29 -15.32 -10.21
N TYR A 25 4.71 -14.16 -9.66
CA TYR A 25 3.86 -12.98 -9.52
C TYR A 25 4.67 -11.71 -9.22
N LEU A 26 4.02 -10.57 -9.38
CA LEU A 26 4.53 -9.25 -8.96
C LEU A 26 3.68 -8.70 -7.82
N ILE A 27 4.31 -7.92 -6.94
CA ILE A 27 3.66 -7.17 -5.87
C ILE A 27 3.77 -5.69 -6.22
N GLY A 28 2.63 -5.00 -6.34
CA GLY A 28 2.62 -3.57 -6.61
C GLY A 28 2.80 -2.75 -5.35
N ALA A 29 3.58 -1.67 -5.41
CA ALA A 29 3.71 -0.71 -4.31
C ALA A 29 3.87 0.70 -4.84
N GLY A 30 3.14 1.65 -4.27
CA GLY A 30 3.26 3.06 -4.57
C GLY A 30 4.24 3.76 -3.63
N HIS A 31 5.54 3.43 -3.69
CA HIS A 31 6.55 4.14 -2.91
C HIS A 31 6.78 5.55 -3.46
N TYR A 32 6.52 5.74 -4.75
CA TYR A 32 6.57 7.03 -5.43
C TYR A 32 5.27 7.28 -6.16
N THR A 33 4.82 8.54 -6.15
CA THR A 33 3.60 9.00 -6.82
C THR A 33 3.95 9.97 -7.94
N PRO A 34 3.40 9.80 -9.16
CA PRO A 34 3.63 10.74 -10.26
C PRO A 34 2.81 12.01 -10.05
N ILE A 35 3.49 13.13 -9.81
CA ILE A 35 2.87 14.45 -9.60
C ILE A 35 3.51 15.47 -10.53
N ASN A 36 2.72 16.07 -11.43
CA ASN A 36 3.19 17.09 -12.38
C ASN A 36 4.45 16.65 -13.17
N GLY A 37 4.49 15.40 -13.61
CA GLY A 37 5.61 14.86 -14.39
C GLY A 37 6.87 14.53 -13.58
N LYS A 38 6.78 14.54 -12.25
CA LYS A 38 7.86 14.13 -11.34
C LYS A 38 7.38 13.02 -10.40
N TRP A 39 8.31 12.19 -9.98
CA TRP A 39 8.06 11.16 -8.98
C TRP A 39 8.33 11.73 -7.59
N GLU A 40 7.31 11.80 -6.73
CA GLU A 40 7.40 12.23 -5.34
C GLU A 40 7.33 11.04 -4.39
N ASP A 41 8.12 11.07 -3.33
CA ASP A 41 8.15 10.05 -2.28
C ASP A 41 6.80 10.00 -1.54
N SER A 42 6.12 8.85 -1.61
CA SER A 42 4.80 8.65 -1.00
C SER A 42 4.87 8.56 0.53
N TYR A 43 6.02 8.17 1.09
CA TYR A 43 6.20 8.06 2.54
C TYR A 43 6.26 9.42 3.25
N SER A 44 6.76 10.45 2.57
CA SER A 44 6.95 11.78 3.15
C SER A 44 6.20 12.89 2.44
N GLY A 45 5.63 12.61 1.28
CA GLY A 45 5.10 13.60 0.36
C GLY A 45 3.58 13.81 0.40
N MET A 46 2.80 12.84 0.83
CA MET A 46 1.33 12.81 0.67
C MET A 46 0.59 13.62 1.75
N SER A 47 0.87 14.92 1.85
CA SER A 47 0.44 15.78 2.96
C SER A 47 -0.66 16.80 2.63
N ASN A 48 -1.25 16.75 1.44
CA ASN A 48 -2.36 17.62 1.04
C ASN A 48 -3.29 16.94 0.04
N ALA A 49 -4.51 17.51 -0.12
CA ALA A 49 -5.57 16.95 -0.98
C ALA A 49 -5.13 16.62 -2.42
N ALA A 50 -4.34 17.49 -3.06
CA ALA A 50 -3.91 17.27 -4.44
C ALA A 50 -2.97 16.08 -4.57
N LYS A 51 -2.05 15.93 -3.61
CA LYS A 51 -1.10 14.81 -3.57
C LYS A 51 -1.78 13.50 -3.18
N LEU A 52 -2.73 13.54 -2.23
CA LEU A 52 -3.53 12.37 -1.87
C LEU A 52 -4.37 11.87 -3.04
N ARG A 53 -5.00 12.78 -3.81
CA ARG A 53 -5.71 12.40 -5.06
C ARG A 53 -4.78 11.80 -6.12
N ALA A 54 -3.55 12.33 -6.26
CA ALA A 54 -2.58 11.75 -7.18
C ALA A 54 -2.14 10.35 -6.73
N TYR A 55 -1.97 10.15 -5.42
CA TYR A 55 -1.63 8.86 -4.82
C TYR A 55 -2.74 7.84 -5.02
N SER A 56 -4.00 8.17 -4.67
CA SER A 56 -5.12 7.25 -4.88
C SER A 56 -5.28 6.90 -6.36
N ALA A 57 -5.22 7.88 -7.27
CA ALA A 57 -5.30 7.65 -8.71
C ALA A 57 -4.19 6.71 -9.20
N HIS A 58 -2.96 6.86 -8.71
CA HIS A 58 -1.84 5.99 -9.06
C HIS A 58 -2.08 4.54 -8.61
N LEU A 59 -2.54 4.33 -7.36
CA LEU A 59 -2.87 2.98 -6.89
C LEU A 59 -4.07 2.36 -7.64
N CYS A 60 -5.09 3.15 -7.98
CA CYS A 60 -6.20 2.68 -8.81
C CYS A 60 -5.71 2.19 -10.18
N GLU A 61 -4.87 2.97 -10.87
CA GLU A 61 -4.27 2.56 -12.14
C GLU A 61 -3.40 1.30 -12.03
N MET A 62 -2.69 1.11 -10.91
CA MET A 62 -1.96 -0.12 -10.64
C MET A 62 -2.89 -1.33 -10.54
N MET A 63 -4.01 -1.20 -9.81
CA MET A 63 -5.00 -2.27 -9.65
C MET A 63 -5.68 -2.61 -10.98
N GLU A 64 -6.05 -1.60 -11.76
CA GLU A 64 -6.68 -1.73 -13.08
C GLU A 64 -5.76 -2.38 -14.12
N SER A 65 -4.43 -2.26 -13.97
CA SER A 65 -3.47 -2.87 -14.90
C SER A 65 -3.46 -4.39 -14.86
N ASP A 66 -4.00 -4.98 -13.80
CA ASP A 66 -4.00 -6.43 -13.50
C ASP A 66 -2.60 -7.10 -13.49
N LEU A 67 -1.56 -6.29 -13.45
CA LEU A 67 -0.17 -6.76 -13.48
C LEU A 67 0.31 -7.32 -12.13
N TYR A 68 -0.27 -6.84 -11.03
CA TYR A 68 0.16 -7.14 -9.68
C TYR A 68 -0.83 -8.08 -8.98
N SER A 69 -0.32 -9.07 -8.26
CA SER A 69 -1.15 -10.01 -7.49
C SER A 69 -1.82 -9.36 -6.29
N PHE A 70 -1.17 -8.36 -5.70
CA PHE A 70 -1.73 -7.53 -4.63
C PHE A 70 -0.98 -6.20 -4.51
N ILE A 71 -1.55 -5.26 -3.77
CA ILE A 71 -0.94 -3.95 -3.49
C ILE A 71 -0.42 -3.92 -2.06
N ALA A 72 0.88 -3.64 -1.93
CA ALA A 72 1.55 -3.52 -0.64
C ALA A 72 1.22 -2.17 0.03
N HIS A 73 1.05 -2.20 1.36
CA HIS A 73 0.92 -1.03 2.26
C HIS A 73 0.22 0.19 1.64
N PRO A 74 -1.08 0.09 1.25
CA PRO A 74 -1.78 1.17 0.54
C PRO A 74 -1.96 2.45 1.38
N ASP A 75 -1.71 2.38 2.66
CA ASP A 75 -1.89 3.43 3.67
C ASP A 75 -0.57 4.10 4.13
N VAL A 76 0.52 4.01 3.30
CA VAL A 76 1.82 4.64 3.64
C VAL A 76 1.75 6.14 3.86
N PHE A 77 0.72 6.82 3.34
CA PHE A 77 0.45 8.24 3.59
C PHE A 77 0.29 8.57 5.10
N GLY A 78 0.06 7.55 5.93
CA GLY A 78 0.09 7.68 7.38
C GLY A 78 1.41 8.22 7.93
N LEU A 79 2.52 8.09 7.19
CA LEU A 79 3.81 8.70 7.55
C LEU A 79 3.90 10.20 7.22
N SER A 80 3.01 10.72 6.39
CA SER A 80 2.96 12.13 5.98
C SER A 80 1.93 12.95 6.75
N ASN A 81 1.05 12.31 7.52
CA ASN A 81 -0.12 12.95 8.12
C ASN A 81 -0.19 12.69 9.63
N LYS A 82 -0.45 13.74 10.42
CA LYS A 82 -0.52 13.65 11.89
C LYS A 82 -1.90 13.29 12.43
N SER A 83 -2.93 13.61 11.67
CA SER A 83 -4.33 13.40 12.04
C SER A 83 -5.15 13.03 10.83
N TRP A 84 -6.24 12.30 11.05
CA TRP A 84 -7.17 11.94 10.00
C TRP A 84 -7.96 13.16 9.52
N THR A 85 -8.21 13.25 8.21
CA THR A 85 -8.90 14.35 7.55
C THR A 85 -9.91 13.83 6.53
N GLU A 86 -10.82 14.69 6.05
CA GLU A 86 -11.76 14.37 4.97
C GLU A 86 -11.04 14.00 3.67
N ASP A 87 -9.90 14.63 3.36
CA ASP A 87 -9.09 14.29 2.19
C ASP A 87 -8.50 12.89 2.30
N LEU A 88 -8.08 12.45 3.50
CA LEU A 88 -7.63 11.08 3.76
C LEU A 88 -8.78 10.09 3.64
N THR A 89 -9.96 10.44 4.12
CA THR A 89 -11.17 9.63 3.95
C THR A 89 -11.48 9.42 2.47
N ALA A 90 -11.49 10.49 1.67
CA ALA A 90 -11.73 10.42 0.23
C ALA A 90 -10.67 9.57 -0.48
N CYS A 91 -9.39 9.79 -0.20
CA CYS A 91 -8.28 9.00 -0.74
C CYS A 91 -8.43 7.50 -0.40
N THR A 92 -8.85 7.19 0.83
CA THR A 92 -9.08 5.82 1.28
C THR A 92 -10.23 5.18 0.52
N HIS A 93 -11.37 5.85 0.38
CA HIS A 93 -12.50 5.33 -0.39
C HIS A 93 -12.16 5.08 -1.85
N ASP A 94 -11.40 5.98 -2.50
CA ASP A 94 -10.93 5.78 -3.88
C ASP A 94 -10.14 4.47 -4.01
N ILE A 95 -9.16 4.26 -3.11
CA ILE A 95 -8.29 3.07 -3.11
C ILE A 95 -9.11 1.80 -2.86
N LEU A 96 -9.99 1.81 -1.86
CA LEU A 96 -10.78 0.64 -1.47
C LEU A 96 -11.83 0.27 -2.52
N ALA A 97 -12.49 1.26 -3.13
CA ALA A 97 -13.43 1.04 -4.23
C ALA A 97 -12.73 0.40 -5.44
N ALA A 98 -11.51 0.83 -5.78
CA ALA A 98 -10.73 0.22 -6.84
C ALA A 98 -10.29 -1.21 -6.48
N ALA A 99 -9.87 -1.45 -5.23
CA ALA A 99 -9.50 -2.78 -4.76
C ALA A 99 -10.67 -3.77 -4.85
N GLU A 100 -11.87 -3.34 -4.44
CA GLU A 100 -13.09 -4.14 -4.56
C GLU A 100 -13.47 -4.39 -6.03
N ALA A 101 -13.54 -3.33 -6.86
CA ALA A 101 -13.92 -3.42 -8.26
C ALA A 101 -12.98 -4.31 -9.08
N CYS A 102 -11.67 -4.26 -8.80
CA CYS A 102 -10.66 -5.08 -9.46
C CYS A 102 -10.44 -6.44 -8.78
N ASN A 103 -11.16 -6.75 -7.68
CA ASN A 103 -10.90 -7.92 -6.82
C ASN A 103 -9.41 -8.04 -6.46
N LYS A 104 -8.77 -6.90 -6.15
CA LYS A 104 -7.35 -6.81 -5.91
C LYS A 104 -7.06 -6.84 -4.40
N PRO A 105 -6.35 -7.87 -3.90
CA PRO A 105 -5.95 -7.92 -2.50
C PRO A 105 -5.05 -6.74 -2.10
N ILE A 106 -5.18 -6.28 -0.87
CA ILE A 106 -4.33 -5.26 -0.28
C ILE A 106 -3.67 -5.75 1.02
N GLU A 107 -2.56 -5.14 1.38
CA GLU A 107 -1.67 -5.66 2.43
C GLU A 107 -1.72 -4.84 3.72
N VAL A 108 -1.92 -5.53 4.85
CA VAL A 108 -1.49 -5.08 6.19
C VAL A 108 -0.02 -5.44 6.37
N ASN A 109 0.83 -4.43 6.53
CA ASN A 109 2.27 -4.57 6.35
C ASN A 109 3.04 -4.64 7.68
N GLY A 110 3.76 -5.73 7.90
CA GLY A 110 4.58 -5.97 9.09
C GLY A 110 5.77 -5.00 9.24
N GLY A 111 6.29 -4.46 8.13
CA GLY A 111 7.34 -3.45 8.15
C GLY A 111 6.88 -2.13 8.79
N GLY A 112 5.61 -1.79 8.65
CA GLY A 112 5.00 -0.65 9.31
C GLY A 112 5.04 -0.78 10.83
N PHE A 113 4.65 -1.92 11.39
CA PHE A 113 4.75 -2.19 12.84
C PHE A 113 6.17 -2.05 13.35
N ARG A 114 7.16 -2.57 12.61
CA ARG A 114 8.58 -2.40 12.99
C ARG A 114 9.02 -0.94 13.00
N LYS A 115 8.53 -0.13 12.07
CA LYS A 115 8.81 1.33 12.05
C LYS A 115 8.17 2.03 13.25
N GLN A 116 6.93 1.68 13.61
CA GLN A 116 6.25 2.21 14.79
C GLN A 116 6.97 1.81 16.08
N ALA A 117 7.28 0.52 16.27
CA ALA A 117 7.99 0.02 17.43
C ALA A 117 9.40 0.65 17.61
N ALA A 118 10.09 0.91 16.51
CA ALA A 118 11.39 1.60 16.53
C ALA A 118 11.28 3.13 16.73
N ASN A 119 10.06 3.65 17.00
CA ASN A 119 9.74 5.08 17.12
C ASN A 119 10.20 5.92 15.91
N LYS A 120 10.29 5.30 14.75
CA LYS A 120 10.67 5.99 13.51
C LYS A 120 9.56 6.90 12.98
N THR A 121 8.34 6.73 13.46
CA THR A 121 7.18 7.55 13.08
C THR A 121 7.16 8.91 13.80
N LYS A 122 7.95 9.09 14.88
CA LYS A 122 8.08 10.34 15.64
C LYS A 122 6.72 10.95 16.05
N GLY A 123 5.79 10.10 16.47
CA GLY A 123 4.46 10.53 16.94
C GLY A 123 3.44 10.82 15.83
N ILE A 124 3.73 10.48 14.57
CA ILE A 124 2.74 10.36 13.52
C ILE A 124 2.15 8.94 13.52
N PRO A 125 0.93 8.72 13.00
CA PRO A 125 0.30 7.39 13.02
C PRO A 125 1.11 6.29 12.34
N GLY A 126 1.74 6.60 11.21
CA GLY A 126 2.44 5.61 10.41
C GLY A 126 1.46 4.70 9.66
N TYR A 127 1.90 3.48 9.35
CA TYR A 127 1.08 2.42 8.78
C TYR A 127 1.44 1.08 9.47
N PRO A 128 0.49 0.12 9.54
CA PRO A 128 -0.91 0.26 9.15
C PRO A 128 -1.64 1.28 10.04
N TRP A 129 -2.56 2.05 9.42
CA TRP A 129 -3.32 3.08 10.13
C TRP A 129 -4.76 2.63 10.39
N GLY A 130 -5.14 2.49 11.65
CA GLY A 130 -6.43 1.91 12.06
C GLY A 130 -7.65 2.53 11.40
N GLN A 131 -7.67 3.86 11.14
CA GLN A 131 -8.79 4.51 10.46
C GLN A 131 -8.95 4.06 8.99
N PHE A 132 -7.84 3.84 8.27
CA PHE A 132 -7.90 3.27 6.92
C PHE A 132 -8.57 1.89 6.94
N TRP A 133 -8.14 1.03 7.85
CA TRP A 133 -8.61 -0.35 7.93
C TRP A 133 -10.02 -0.47 8.50
N ALA A 134 -10.45 0.49 9.36
CA ALA A 134 -11.84 0.59 9.80
C ALA A 134 -12.79 0.92 8.62
N ILE A 135 -12.37 1.82 7.70
CA ILE A 135 -13.13 2.07 6.47
C ILE A 135 -13.06 0.87 5.54
N ALA A 136 -11.92 0.16 5.48
CA ALA A 136 -11.76 -1.02 4.64
C ALA A 136 -12.76 -2.13 4.99
N SER A 137 -13.24 -2.23 6.24
CA SER A 137 -14.26 -3.19 6.64
C SER A 137 -15.64 -2.96 5.99
N GLU A 138 -15.86 -1.80 5.37
CA GLU A 138 -17.09 -1.49 4.62
C GLU A 138 -17.08 -2.08 3.19
N TYR A 139 -15.94 -2.63 2.73
CA TYR A 139 -15.72 -3.13 1.38
C TYR A 139 -15.49 -4.65 1.37
N GLN A 140 -15.89 -5.28 0.26
CA GLN A 140 -15.63 -6.72 0.05
C GLN A 140 -14.26 -6.94 -0.62
N ILE A 141 -13.21 -6.80 0.15
CA ILE A 141 -11.82 -6.93 -0.30
C ILE A 141 -11.10 -8.09 0.40
N THR A 142 -10.09 -8.63 -0.26
CA THR A 142 -9.17 -9.60 0.35
C THR A 142 -8.01 -8.85 1.01
N VAL A 143 -7.77 -9.14 2.28
CA VAL A 143 -6.63 -8.58 3.03
C VAL A 143 -5.54 -9.64 3.19
N ILE A 144 -4.30 -9.26 2.93
CA ILE A 144 -3.10 -10.09 3.09
C ILE A 144 -2.25 -9.52 4.21
N CYS A 145 -1.78 -10.38 5.11
CA CYS A 145 -0.81 -10.01 6.14
C CYS A 145 0.58 -10.49 5.73
N ASN A 146 1.52 -9.56 5.59
CA ASN A 146 2.91 -9.86 5.23
C ASN A 146 3.91 -9.18 6.16
N SER A 147 5.09 -9.80 6.28
CA SER A 147 6.18 -9.30 7.11
C SER A 147 6.92 -8.11 6.50
N ASP A 148 6.91 -7.95 5.17
CA ASP A 148 7.77 -6.99 4.46
C ASP A 148 9.25 -7.17 4.86
N ALA A 149 9.73 -8.40 4.77
CA ALA A 149 11.06 -8.78 5.22
C ALA A 149 12.16 -8.17 4.34
N HIS A 150 13.09 -7.44 4.98
CA HIS A 150 14.31 -6.92 4.36
C HIS A 150 15.57 -7.65 4.82
N HIS A 151 15.43 -8.51 5.84
CA HIS A 151 16.47 -9.38 6.39
C HIS A 151 15.89 -10.78 6.65
N PRO A 152 16.69 -11.86 6.63
CA PRO A 152 16.19 -13.22 6.87
C PRO A 152 15.44 -13.40 8.20
N GLU A 153 15.88 -12.74 9.25
CA GLU A 153 15.24 -12.75 10.58
C GLU A 153 13.86 -12.11 10.60
N HIS A 154 13.51 -11.33 9.57
CA HIS A 154 12.21 -10.70 9.42
C HIS A 154 11.21 -11.53 8.60
N ALA A 155 11.58 -12.70 8.11
CA ALA A 155 10.76 -13.49 7.17
C ALA A 155 9.32 -13.74 7.67
N LEU A 156 9.13 -13.93 8.99
CA LEU A 156 7.83 -14.09 9.62
C LEU A 156 7.54 -13.01 10.69
N ALA A 157 8.37 -11.97 10.76
CA ALA A 157 8.22 -10.95 11.80
C ALA A 157 6.94 -10.13 11.60
N ASN A 158 6.22 -9.89 12.73
CA ASN A 158 5.00 -9.10 12.81
C ASN A 158 3.80 -9.65 11.98
N ILE A 159 3.80 -10.92 11.61
CA ILE A 159 2.62 -11.56 11.01
C ILE A 159 1.49 -11.67 12.04
N ASP A 160 1.80 -12.08 13.28
CA ASP A 160 0.81 -12.18 14.36
C ASP A 160 0.24 -10.80 14.71
N ASP A 161 1.09 -9.75 14.77
CA ASP A 161 0.64 -8.37 14.98
C ASP A 161 -0.30 -7.91 13.85
N ALA A 162 0.00 -8.26 12.60
CA ALA A 162 -0.85 -7.92 11.46
C ALA A 162 -2.20 -8.65 11.51
N LEU A 163 -2.22 -9.93 11.92
CA LEU A 163 -3.44 -10.70 12.09
C LEU A 163 -4.31 -10.14 13.24
N GLU A 164 -3.72 -9.82 14.39
CA GLU A 164 -4.42 -9.20 15.52
C GLU A 164 -4.97 -7.82 15.12
N PHE A 165 -4.19 -7.04 14.37
CA PHE A 165 -4.62 -5.75 13.86
C PHE A 165 -5.84 -5.89 12.92
N CYS A 166 -5.85 -6.88 12.01
CA CYS A 166 -6.99 -7.15 11.14
C CYS A 166 -8.24 -7.52 11.95
N GLN A 167 -8.11 -8.37 12.97
CA GLN A 167 -9.22 -8.74 13.85
C GLN A 167 -9.81 -7.52 14.60
N THR A 168 -9.00 -6.51 14.87
CA THR A 168 -9.40 -5.32 15.62
C THR A 168 -10.04 -4.25 14.74
N HIS A 169 -9.55 -4.08 13.52
CA HIS A 169 -9.88 -2.92 12.68
C HIS A 169 -10.60 -3.26 11.38
N TYR A 170 -10.54 -4.51 10.92
CA TYR A 170 -11.10 -4.92 9.64
C TYR A 170 -12.25 -5.95 9.79
N ALA A 171 -12.40 -6.59 10.93
CA ALA A 171 -13.41 -7.65 11.16
C ALA A 171 -14.83 -7.11 11.30
#